data_e2c8248c35dcea9d2d2ddc62bb1bc900
#
_entry.id   e2c8248c35dcea9d2d2ddc62bb1bc900
#
_cell.length_a   1.000
_cell.length_b   1.000
_cell.length_c   1.000
_cell.angle_alpha   90.00
_cell.angle_beta   90.00
_cell.angle_gamma   90.00
#
_symmetry.space_group_name_H-M   'P 1'
#
loop_
_entity.id
_entity.type
_entity.pdbx_description
1 polymer ?
#
loop_
_entity_poly.entity_id
_entity_poly.type
_entity_poly.pdbx_seq_one_letter_code
_entity_poly.pdbx_strand_id
1 'polypeptide(L)'
;RTSLWDRLITADANFFVNSTDGLPIQPSTIFPSYFSTYYPEASFVPYVNFNNNKRVGFDFAVNFNKKVGEADLSLGVTGTYYKTEATQRDENYAYDYQNRTGKPVDGLWGLECEGFFQNEDDIANSPTQNFGGTVRPGDLKYKDQNGDGVIDTNDEVYLGRGGWYGSPFTLGI
;
A
#
# COMPACT_ATOMS: atom_id res chain seq x y z
N ARG A 1 11.51 -9.56 -27.29
CA ARG A 1 10.58 -9.39 -28.41
C ARG A 1 10.58 -10.63 -29.29
N THR A 2 9.39 -11.15 -29.61
CA THR A 2 9.20 -12.34 -30.47
C THR A 2 8.20 -12.02 -31.56
N SER A 3 8.45 -12.50 -32.75
CA SER A 3 7.52 -12.42 -33.89
C SER A 3 7.22 -13.83 -34.39
N LEU A 4 5.94 -14.12 -34.61
CA LEU A 4 5.45 -15.42 -35.06
C LEU A 4 4.65 -15.25 -36.35
N TRP A 5 4.70 -16.25 -37.22
CA TRP A 5 3.95 -16.32 -38.48
C TRP A 5 4.02 -15.05 -39.33
N ASP A 6 5.23 -14.74 -39.77
CA ASP A 6 5.49 -13.57 -40.65
C ASP A 6 5.01 -12.22 -40.11
N ARG A 7 5.16 -12.04 -38.78
CA ARG A 7 4.70 -10.87 -38.00
C ARG A 7 3.18 -10.78 -37.83
N LEU A 8 2.45 -11.86 -38.10
CA LEU A 8 1.04 -11.92 -37.78
C LEU A 8 0.80 -11.65 -36.28
N ILE A 9 1.65 -12.23 -35.42
CA ILE A 9 1.66 -11.96 -33.99
C ILE A 9 3.06 -11.45 -33.59
N THR A 10 3.07 -10.34 -32.88
CA THR A 10 4.27 -9.86 -32.20
C THR A 10 4.01 -9.76 -30.70
N ALA A 11 4.92 -10.30 -29.90
CA ALA A 11 4.84 -10.25 -28.44
C ALA A 11 6.12 -9.67 -27.86
N ASP A 12 5.95 -8.75 -26.96
CA ASP A 12 7.02 -8.12 -26.16
C ASP A 12 6.71 -8.38 -24.68
N ALA A 13 7.72 -8.71 -23.89
CA ALA A 13 7.61 -8.82 -22.44
C ALA A 13 8.90 -8.30 -21.80
N ASN A 14 8.74 -7.49 -20.77
CA ASN A 14 9.85 -6.95 -19.99
C ASN A 14 9.60 -7.23 -18.51
N PHE A 15 10.67 -7.53 -17.80
CA PHE A 15 10.69 -7.63 -16.36
C PHE A 15 11.56 -6.51 -15.81
N PHE A 16 11.10 -5.83 -14.77
CA PHE A 16 11.82 -4.72 -14.18
C PHE A 16 11.90 -4.80 -12.66
N VAL A 17 13.00 -4.31 -12.13
CA VAL A 17 13.25 -4.10 -10.71
C VAL A 17 13.77 -2.69 -10.54
N ASN A 18 13.00 -1.85 -9.82
CA ASN A 18 13.41 -0.50 -9.47
C ASN A 18 13.66 -0.44 -7.96
N SER A 19 14.86 -0.03 -7.56
CA SER A 19 15.21 0.28 -6.18
C SER A 19 15.37 1.79 -6.05
N THR A 20 14.78 2.35 -5.02
CA THR A 20 14.97 3.76 -4.63
C THR A 20 15.51 3.77 -3.23
N ASP A 21 16.77 4.11 -3.10
CA ASP A 21 17.49 4.08 -1.84
C ASP A 21 17.80 5.50 -1.36
N GLY A 22 17.81 5.67 -0.06
CA GLY A 22 18.18 6.92 0.56
C GLY A 22 17.18 8.05 0.38
N LEU A 23 15.88 7.77 0.45
CA LEU A 23 14.86 8.82 0.49
C LEU A 23 15.06 9.68 1.75
N PRO A 24 15.09 11.02 1.61
CA PRO A 24 15.36 11.92 2.73
C PRO A 24 14.19 11.93 3.72
N ILE A 25 14.54 11.77 4.98
CA ILE A 25 13.60 11.87 6.10
C ILE A 25 14.23 12.67 7.25
N GLN A 26 13.39 13.21 8.14
CA GLN A 26 13.81 13.60 9.48
C GLN A 26 13.57 12.41 10.40
N PRO A 27 14.62 11.72 10.89
CA PRO A 27 14.45 10.51 11.66
C PRO A 27 13.82 10.80 13.02
N SER A 28 12.92 9.92 13.44
CA SER A 28 12.22 9.99 14.72
C SER A 28 12.81 9.04 15.76
N THR A 29 13.57 8.03 15.33
CA THR A 29 14.10 6.98 16.22
C THR A 29 15.58 7.11 16.50
N ILE A 30 16.34 7.82 15.65
CA ILE A 30 17.80 7.90 15.71
C ILE A 30 18.27 9.01 16.67
N PHE A 31 17.51 10.12 16.74
CA PHE A 31 17.87 11.27 17.56
C PHE A 31 17.00 11.38 18.80
N PRO A 32 17.56 11.81 19.94
CA PRO A 32 16.79 12.08 21.15
C PRO A 32 15.71 13.14 20.95
N SER A 33 14.61 13.04 21.69
CA SER A 33 13.45 13.92 21.57
C SER A 33 13.74 15.40 21.81
N TYR A 34 14.80 15.73 22.58
CA TYR A 34 15.19 17.11 22.82
C TYR A 34 15.84 17.83 21.62
N PHE A 35 16.10 17.11 20.51
CA PHE A 35 16.49 17.71 19.23
C PHE A 35 15.33 18.39 18.52
N SER A 36 14.09 18.07 18.90
CA SER A 36 12.90 18.73 18.40
C SER A 36 12.39 19.74 19.43
N THR A 37 12.06 20.97 19.01
CA THR A 37 11.50 22.00 19.87
C THR A 37 10.12 22.41 19.36
N TYR A 38 9.20 22.74 20.32
CA TYR A 38 7.86 23.17 19.99
C TYR A 38 7.76 24.68 19.66
N TYR A 39 8.65 25.48 20.27
CA TYR A 39 8.63 26.92 20.00
C TYR A 39 10.02 27.60 20.29
N PRO A 40 10.53 28.38 19.32
CA PRO A 40 10.03 28.48 17.95
C PRO A 40 10.05 27.11 17.31
N GLU A 41 9.12 26.87 16.37
CA GLU A 41 8.99 25.58 15.71
C GLU A 41 10.27 25.25 14.93
N ALA A 42 11.24 24.71 15.63
CA ALA A 42 12.57 24.39 15.14
C ALA A 42 12.92 22.95 15.51
N SER A 43 13.47 22.26 14.55
CA SER A 43 14.01 20.92 14.76
C SER A 43 15.49 20.94 14.43
N PHE A 44 16.30 20.48 15.36
CA PHE A 44 17.73 20.25 15.16
C PHE A 44 18.00 18.87 14.53
N VAL A 45 16.95 18.11 14.27
CA VAL A 45 17.05 16.81 13.58
C VAL A 45 17.34 17.06 12.10
N PRO A 46 18.51 16.67 11.59
CA PRO A 46 18.85 16.85 10.19
C PRO A 46 18.06 15.88 9.30
N TYR A 47 17.90 16.25 8.03
CA TYR A 47 17.48 15.29 7.03
C TYR A 47 18.60 14.28 6.78
N VAL A 48 18.24 13.00 6.79
CA VAL A 48 19.14 11.90 6.43
C VAL A 48 18.56 11.05 5.32
N ASN A 49 19.41 10.51 4.48
CA ASN A 49 19.00 9.59 3.42
C ASN A 49 18.88 8.18 4.01
N PHE A 50 17.66 7.75 4.33
CA PHE A 50 17.46 6.51 5.08
C PHE A 50 16.42 5.58 4.49
N ASN A 51 15.22 6.07 4.13
CA ASN A 51 14.14 5.20 3.68
C ASN A 51 14.41 4.62 2.29
N ASN A 52 14.10 3.33 2.13
CA ASN A 52 14.30 2.61 0.87
C ASN A 52 12.99 1.95 0.41
N ASN A 53 12.79 1.98 -0.90
CA ASN A 53 11.66 1.36 -1.58
C ASN A 53 12.14 0.44 -2.69
N LYS A 54 11.36 -0.60 -2.97
CA LYS A 54 11.56 -1.49 -4.10
C LYS A 54 10.27 -1.65 -4.89
N ARG A 55 10.37 -1.65 -6.20
CA ARG A 55 9.27 -1.97 -7.11
C ARG A 55 9.73 -3.07 -8.06
N VAL A 56 8.96 -4.14 -8.14
CA VAL A 56 9.21 -5.27 -9.03
C VAL A 56 7.96 -5.50 -9.87
N GLY A 57 8.15 -5.69 -11.16
CA GLY A 57 7.01 -5.89 -12.05
C GLY A 57 7.41 -6.43 -13.41
N PHE A 58 6.39 -6.61 -14.23
CA PHE A 58 6.55 -6.94 -15.63
C PHE A 58 5.52 -6.19 -16.46
N ASP A 59 5.87 -5.94 -17.70
CA ASP A 59 4.96 -5.45 -18.72
C ASP A 59 4.98 -6.39 -19.94
N PHE A 60 3.87 -6.42 -20.65
CA PHE A 60 3.75 -7.18 -21.87
C PHE A 60 2.92 -6.43 -22.91
N ALA A 61 3.21 -6.69 -24.16
CA ALA A 61 2.43 -6.23 -25.30
C ALA A 61 2.29 -7.37 -26.31
N VAL A 62 1.08 -7.65 -26.76
CA VAL A 62 0.79 -8.61 -27.81
C VAL A 62 0.00 -7.92 -28.91
N ASN A 63 0.52 -7.91 -30.10
CA ASN A 63 -0.12 -7.31 -31.25
C ASN A 63 -0.39 -8.38 -32.32
N PHE A 64 -1.60 -8.35 -32.86
CA PHE A 64 -2.03 -9.13 -34.00
C PHE A 64 -2.20 -8.22 -35.20
N ASN A 65 -1.54 -8.52 -36.33
CA ASN A 65 -1.60 -7.72 -37.55
C ASN A 65 -1.91 -8.64 -38.74
N LYS A 66 -2.98 -8.37 -39.45
CA LYS A 66 -3.38 -9.16 -40.61
C LYS A 66 -3.91 -8.28 -41.72
N LYS A 67 -3.41 -8.49 -42.93
CA LYS A 67 -3.98 -7.90 -44.12
C LYS A 67 -5.10 -8.74 -44.68
N VAL A 68 -6.27 -8.13 -44.88
CA VAL A 68 -7.47 -8.77 -45.40
C VAL A 68 -7.93 -7.99 -46.64
N GLY A 69 -7.55 -8.46 -47.81
CA GLY A 69 -7.74 -7.70 -49.06
C GLY A 69 -6.93 -6.42 -49.08
N GLU A 70 -7.60 -5.27 -49.20
CA GLU A 70 -6.99 -3.93 -49.13
C GLU A 70 -6.94 -3.33 -47.72
N ALA A 71 -7.59 -3.98 -46.74
CA ALA A 71 -7.66 -3.50 -45.37
C ALA A 71 -6.57 -4.14 -44.50
N ASP A 72 -5.92 -3.32 -43.67
CA ASP A 72 -4.99 -3.76 -42.62
C ASP A 72 -5.70 -3.79 -41.28
N LEU A 73 -5.82 -4.97 -40.69
CA LEU A 73 -6.39 -5.20 -39.35
C LEU A 73 -5.25 -5.27 -38.35
N SER A 74 -5.31 -4.41 -37.32
CA SER A 74 -4.37 -4.43 -36.19
C SER A 74 -5.15 -4.45 -34.88
N LEU A 75 -4.81 -5.37 -33.98
CA LEU A 75 -5.34 -5.47 -32.64
C LEU A 75 -4.19 -5.66 -31.66
N GLY A 76 -4.11 -4.80 -30.65
CA GLY A 76 -3.05 -4.85 -29.64
C GLY A 76 -3.63 -4.98 -28.25
N VAL A 77 -2.97 -5.79 -27.39
CA VAL A 77 -3.26 -5.88 -25.96
C VAL A 77 -1.96 -5.61 -25.21
N THR A 78 -2.01 -4.69 -24.28
CA THR A 78 -0.88 -4.36 -23.39
C THR A 78 -1.26 -4.51 -21.95
N GLY A 79 -0.32 -4.93 -21.11
CA GLY A 79 -0.57 -5.02 -19.68
C GLY A 79 0.69 -4.78 -18.87
N THR A 80 0.50 -4.20 -17.69
CA THR A 80 1.56 -3.98 -16.70
C THR A 80 1.09 -4.46 -15.34
N TYR A 81 1.94 -5.18 -14.64
CA TYR A 81 1.73 -5.58 -13.25
C TYR A 81 2.96 -5.27 -12.42
N TYR A 82 2.77 -4.70 -11.22
CA TYR A 82 3.85 -4.44 -10.31
C TYR A 82 3.47 -4.60 -8.83
N LYS A 83 4.49 -4.86 -8.03
CA LYS A 83 4.43 -4.83 -6.56
C LYS A 83 5.42 -3.81 -6.04
N THR A 84 5.05 -3.14 -4.95
CA THR A 84 5.92 -2.23 -4.21
C THR A 84 6.22 -2.81 -2.84
N GLU A 85 7.37 -2.47 -2.29
CA GLU A 85 7.81 -2.90 -0.97
C GLU A 85 8.61 -1.79 -0.30
N ALA A 86 8.29 -1.50 0.95
CA ALA A 86 9.09 -0.66 1.83
C ALA A 86 10.23 -1.51 2.39
N THR A 87 11.44 -1.39 1.87
CA THR A 87 12.57 -2.24 2.28
C THR A 87 13.28 -1.73 3.54
N GLN A 88 13.17 -0.42 3.80
CA GLN A 88 13.71 0.22 5.00
C GLN A 88 12.88 1.42 5.40
N ARG A 89 12.58 1.54 6.70
CA ARG A 89 11.86 2.65 7.31
C ARG A 89 12.50 3.04 8.64
N ASP A 90 12.49 4.33 8.95
CA ASP A 90 12.79 4.84 10.30
C ASP A 90 11.47 5.01 11.03
N GLU A 91 10.98 3.92 11.60
CA GLU A 91 9.71 3.86 12.31
C GLU A 91 9.87 2.94 13.53
N ASN A 92 9.26 3.35 14.64
CA ASN A 92 9.23 2.55 15.87
C ASN A 92 7.76 2.28 16.20
N TYR A 93 7.38 1.02 16.18
CA TYR A 93 6.04 0.58 16.47
C TYR A 93 5.98 -0.16 17.80
N ALA A 94 4.86 0.01 18.50
CA ALA A 94 4.61 -0.72 19.74
C ALA A 94 4.39 -2.22 19.49
N TYR A 95 3.85 -2.56 18.31
CA TYR A 95 3.46 -3.91 17.95
C TYR A 95 3.96 -4.29 16.56
N ASP A 96 4.36 -5.56 16.39
CA ASP A 96 4.92 -6.09 15.14
C ASP A 96 3.96 -5.98 13.95
N TYR A 97 2.65 -6.07 14.18
CA TYR A 97 1.64 -5.97 13.10
C TYR A 97 1.55 -4.57 12.50
N GLN A 98 2.04 -3.54 13.20
CA GLN A 98 2.11 -2.16 12.70
C GLN A 98 3.32 -1.90 11.81
N ASN A 99 4.28 -2.84 11.76
CA ASN A 99 5.52 -2.67 11.02
C ASN A 99 5.28 -2.57 9.52
N ARG A 100 5.68 -1.45 8.92
CA ARG A 100 5.54 -1.16 7.49
C ARG A 100 6.66 -1.71 6.63
N THR A 101 7.80 -2.06 7.23
CA THR A 101 8.92 -2.68 6.51
C THR A 101 8.50 -4.06 5.98
N GLY A 102 8.76 -4.31 4.70
CA GLY A 102 8.32 -5.51 3.98
C GLY A 102 6.88 -5.45 3.46
N LYS A 103 6.14 -4.37 3.74
CA LYS A 103 4.78 -4.17 3.23
C LYS A 103 4.78 -3.27 1.99
N PRO A 104 3.71 -3.30 1.17
CA PRO A 104 3.59 -2.39 0.04
C PRO A 104 3.66 -0.92 0.47
N VAL A 105 4.37 -0.10 -0.32
CA VAL A 105 4.48 1.35 -0.07
C VAL A 105 3.13 2.05 -0.16
N ASP A 106 2.25 1.54 -1.01
CA ASP A 106 0.88 1.99 -1.26
C ASP A 106 -0.17 1.17 -0.48
N GLY A 107 0.24 0.58 0.63
CA GLY A 107 -0.64 -0.15 1.53
C GLY A 107 -1.62 0.74 2.27
N LEU A 108 -2.84 0.25 2.48
CA LEU A 108 -3.83 0.85 3.36
C LEU A 108 -3.63 0.31 4.77
N TRP A 109 -3.66 1.21 5.71
CA TRP A 109 -3.56 0.94 7.14
C TRP A 109 -4.79 1.48 7.84
N GLY A 110 -5.28 0.77 8.83
CA GLY A 110 -6.45 1.16 9.59
C GLY A 110 -6.98 0.02 10.45
N LEU A 111 -8.14 0.23 11.02
CA LEU A 111 -8.79 -0.72 11.90
C LEU A 111 -9.47 -1.84 11.10
N GLU A 112 -9.26 -3.09 11.53
CA GLU A 112 -9.91 -4.27 10.95
C GLU A 112 -11.36 -4.34 11.42
N CYS A 113 -12.32 -4.35 10.48
CA CYS A 113 -13.73 -4.46 10.78
C CYS A 113 -14.15 -5.92 10.94
N GLU A 114 -14.79 -6.26 12.06
CA GLU A 114 -15.38 -7.59 12.32
C GLU A 114 -16.85 -7.70 11.90
N GLY A 115 -17.49 -6.57 11.60
CA GLY A 115 -18.91 -6.53 11.24
C GLY A 115 -19.64 -5.33 11.85
N PHE A 116 -20.87 -5.57 12.25
CA PHE A 116 -21.73 -4.54 12.84
C PHE A 116 -22.21 -4.99 14.22
N PHE A 117 -22.30 -4.05 15.16
CA PHE A 117 -22.93 -4.31 16.45
C PHE A 117 -24.39 -4.73 16.28
N GLN A 118 -24.77 -5.85 16.91
CA GLN A 118 -26.11 -6.42 16.75
C GLN A 118 -27.13 -5.80 17.70
N ASN A 119 -26.73 -5.46 18.91
CA ASN A 119 -27.56 -4.92 19.98
C ASN A 119 -26.72 -4.26 21.07
N GLU A 120 -27.37 -3.69 22.10
CA GLU A 120 -26.69 -3.03 23.21
C GLU A 120 -25.84 -3.99 24.06
N ASP A 121 -26.27 -5.26 24.22
CA ASP A 121 -25.48 -6.26 24.93
C ASP A 121 -24.18 -6.60 24.19
N ASP A 122 -24.19 -6.63 22.86
CA ASP A 122 -22.98 -6.82 22.05
C ASP A 122 -22.03 -5.64 22.22
N ILE A 123 -22.53 -4.42 22.28
CA ILE A 123 -21.74 -3.22 22.56
C ILE A 123 -21.11 -3.30 23.95
N ALA A 124 -21.90 -3.63 24.97
CA ALA A 124 -21.45 -3.70 26.35
C ALA A 124 -20.37 -4.77 26.60
N ASN A 125 -20.37 -5.85 25.80
CA ASN A 125 -19.42 -6.95 25.90
C ASN A 125 -18.24 -6.86 24.91
N SER A 126 -18.14 -5.76 24.18
CA SER A 126 -17.07 -5.53 23.19
C SER A 126 -16.06 -4.49 23.69
N PRO A 127 -14.85 -4.44 23.10
CA PRO A 127 -13.90 -3.37 23.37
C PRO A 127 -14.49 -1.99 23.15
N THR A 128 -14.07 -1.04 23.97
CA THR A 128 -14.59 0.33 23.91
C THR A 128 -14.12 1.03 22.64
N GLN A 129 -15.04 1.54 21.83
CA GLN A 129 -14.77 2.37 20.66
C GLN A 129 -15.13 3.82 20.96
N ASN A 130 -14.15 4.73 20.91
CA ASN A 130 -14.37 6.14 21.18
C ASN A 130 -13.87 7.03 20.01
N PHE A 131 -14.66 7.07 18.94
CA PHE A 131 -14.36 7.87 17.76
C PHE A 131 -15.16 9.19 17.71
N GLY A 132 -15.49 9.75 18.88
CA GLY A 132 -16.18 11.03 19.01
C GLY A 132 -17.71 10.97 18.96
N GLY A 133 -18.29 9.78 19.16
CA GLY A 133 -19.75 9.59 19.22
C GLY A 133 -20.15 8.41 20.10
N THR A 134 -21.46 8.31 20.39
CA THR A 134 -22.01 7.15 21.09
C THR A 134 -22.22 6.02 20.08
N VAL A 135 -21.60 4.87 20.36
CA VAL A 135 -21.78 3.65 19.55
C VAL A 135 -23.21 3.12 19.72
N ARG A 136 -23.81 2.67 18.62
CA ARG A 136 -25.18 2.15 18.54
C ARG A 136 -25.23 0.83 17.79
N PRO A 137 -26.28 0.02 17.99
CA PRO A 137 -26.54 -1.14 17.16
C PRO A 137 -26.61 -0.74 15.67
N GLY A 138 -25.87 -1.47 14.82
CA GLY A 138 -25.70 -1.18 13.41
C GLY A 138 -24.44 -0.40 13.06
N ASP A 139 -23.69 0.13 14.03
CA ASP A 139 -22.39 0.73 13.80
C ASP A 139 -21.32 -0.35 13.56
N LEU A 140 -20.19 0.06 12.95
CA LEU A 140 -19.06 -0.83 12.66
C LEU A 140 -18.39 -1.28 13.97
N LYS A 141 -18.14 -2.58 14.07
CA LYS A 141 -17.39 -3.21 15.15
C LYS A 141 -15.98 -3.49 14.68
N TYR A 142 -14.99 -2.98 15.40
CA TYR A 142 -13.57 -3.17 15.08
C TYR A 142 -12.92 -4.15 16.04
N LYS A 143 -11.88 -4.78 15.54
CA LYS A 143 -11.10 -5.77 16.25
C LYS A 143 -10.04 -5.10 17.13
N ASP A 144 -10.00 -5.50 18.38
CA ASP A 144 -8.94 -5.21 19.33
C ASP A 144 -7.75 -6.12 19.02
N GLN A 145 -6.70 -5.55 18.44
CA GLN A 145 -5.54 -6.33 17.97
C GLN A 145 -4.54 -6.58 19.10
N ASN A 146 -4.46 -5.66 20.07
CA ASN A 146 -3.53 -5.75 21.20
C ASN A 146 -4.14 -6.38 22.45
N GLY A 147 -5.48 -6.46 22.54
CA GLY A 147 -6.21 -7.08 23.64
C GLY A 147 -6.31 -6.20 24.89
N ASP A 148 -6.22 -4.87 24.75
CA ASP A 148 -6.28 -3.94 25.88
C ASP A 148 -7.70 -3.48 26.24
N GLY A 149 -8.69 -3.85 25.44
CA GLY A 149 -10.11 -3.52 25.63
C GLY A 149 -10.53 -2.16 25.11
N VAL A 150 -9.66 -1.48 24.36
CA VAL A 150 -9.93 -0.16 23.76
C VAL A 150 -9.51 -0.18 22.29
N ILE A 151 -10.38 0.27 21.41
CA ILE A 151 -10.05 0.40 19.99
C ILE A 151 -9.48 1.80 19.74
N ASP A 152 -8.20 1.84 19.36
CA ASP A 152 -7.47 3.07 19.06
C ASP A 152 -6.45 2.89 17.92
N THR A 153 -5.51 3.82 17.79
CA THR A 153 -4.45 3.78 16.77
C THR A 153 -3.45 2.63 16.97
N ASN A 154 -3.43 2.01 18.18
CA ASN A 154 -2.61 0.84 18.42
C ASN A 154 -3.15 -0.42 17.73
N ASP A 155 -4.45 -0.42 17.35
CA ASP A 155 -5.09 -1.53 16.64
C ASP A 155 -5.02 -1.42 15.12
N GLU A 156 -4.37 -0.37 14.60
CA GLU A 156 -4.21 -0.23 13.16
C GLU A 156 -3.31 -1.32 12.58
N VAL A 157 -3.82 -2.00 11.56
CA VAL A 157 -3.14 -3.09 10.85
C VAL A 157 -3.08 -2.82 9.34
N TYR A 158 -2.27 -3.59 8.64
CA TYR A 158 -2.25 -3.58 7.19
C TYR A 158 -3.51 -4.23 6.62
N LEU A 159 -4.37 -3.44 5.98
CA LEU A 159 -5.64 -3.89 5.41
C LEU A 159 -5.54 -4.37 3.96
N GLY A 160 -4.42 -4.08 3.28
CA GLY A 160 -4.25 -4.45 1.88
C GLY A 160 -3.84 -3.29 0.99
N ARG A 161 -3.91 -3.49 -0.34
CA ARG A 161 -3.70 -2.43 -1.33
C ARG A 161 -5.05 -1.96 -1.85
N GLY A 162 -5.33 -0.67 -1.70
CA GLY A 162 -6.60 -0.10 -2.14
C GLY A 162 -6.72 0.13 -3.64
N GLY A 163 -5.60 0.13 -4.35
CA GLY A 163 -5.57 0.47 -5.79
C GLY A 163 -6.02 1.90 -6.11
N TRP A 164 -6.31 2.70 -5.11
CA TRP A 164 -6.84 4.06 -5.26
C TRP A 164 -5.85 5.01 -5.95
N TYR A 165 -4.56 4.91 -5.63
CA TYR A 165 -3.50 5.74 -6.21
C TYR A 165 -2.76 5.10 -7.39
N GLY A 166 -3.18 3.95 -7.82
CA GLY A 166 -2.61 3.23 -8.94
C GLY A 166 -2.91 1.74 -8.86
N SER A 167 -3.61 1.24 -9.87
CA SER A 167 -3.84 -0.20 -9.98
C SER A 167 -2.51 -0.93 -10.09
N PRO A 168 -2.27 -2.00 -9.32
CA PRO A 168 -1.09 -2.84 -9.50
C PRO A 168 -1.11 -3.56 -10.86
N PHE A 169 -2.28 -3.65 -11.48
CA PHE A 169 -2.48 -4.21 -12.80
C PHE A 169 -3.22 -3.21 -13.69
N THR A 170 -2.65 -2.95 -14.86
CA THR A 170 -3.26 -2.10 -15.89
C THR A 170 -3.30 -2.86 -17.19
N LEU A 171 -4.45 -2.85 -17.87
CA LEU A 171 -4.66 -3.46 -19.17
C LEU A 171 -5.11 -2.40 -20.17
N GLY A 172 -4.53 -2.42 -21.36
CA GLY A 172 -4.89 -1.58 -22.50
C GLY A 172 -5.20 -2.44 -23.75
N ILE A 173 -6.13 -1.97 -24.56
CA ILE A 173 -6.49 -2.58 -25.85
C ILE A 173 -6.43 -1.53 -26.93
#